data_a3cdd3812fd478e137dbe02c533c8218
#
_entry.id   a3cdd3812fd478e137dbe02c533c8218
#
_cell.length_a   1.000
_cell.length_b   1.000
_cell.length_c   1.000
_cell.angle_alpha   90.00
_cell.angle_beta   90.00
_cell.angle_gamma   90.00
#
_symmetry.space_group_name_H-M   'P 1'
#
loop_
_entity.id
_entity.type
_entity.pdbx_description
1 polymer ?
#
loop_
_entity_poly.entity_id
_entity_poly.type
_entity_poly.pdbx_seq_one_letter_code
_entity_poly.pdbx_strand_id
1 'polypeptide(L)'
;MLIAQISDLHIRDHLGLFGELVDSSETLKKTIQLLNSLDPQPDVVLMTGDLTDDGTKEQYSQLLEIISSLDTPYLPLPGNHDDYTEFLNAFSSKLPVDIPGNHCSYVINEFPVRLIALDTSLPGQHDALFSEEHELLSLIHI
;
A
#
# COMPACT_ATOMS: atom_id res chain seq x y z
N MET A 1 3.92 -20.49 -1.46
CA MET A 1 3.47 -19.09 -1.55
C MET A 1 4.68 -18.19 -1.33
N LEU A 2 4.92 -17.27 -2.23
CA LEU A 2 5.96 -16.25 -2.15
C LEU A 2 5.30 -14.88 -2.04
N ILE A 3 5.65 -14.12 -1.01
CA ILE A 3 5.13 -12.77 -0.77
C ILE A 3 6.28 -11.78 -0.97
N ALA A 4 6.06 -10.76 -1.78
CA ALA A 4 6.94 -9.60 -1.83
C ALA A 4 6.31 -8.47 -1.03
N GLN A 5 7.14 -7.66 -0.38
CA GLN A 5 6.71 -6.46 0.33
C GLN A 5 7.50 -5.26 -0.17
N ILE A 6 6.80 -4.17 -0.44
CA ILE A 6 7.36 -2.85 -0.73
C ILE A 6 6.67 -1.83 0.16
N SER A 7 7.38 -0.82 0.61
CA SER A 7 6.86 0.20 1.50
C SER A 7 7.59 1.53 1.29
N ASP A 8 7.08 2.61 1.83
CA ASP A 8 7.73 3.92 1.82
C ASP A 8 8.08 4.38 0.39
N LEU A 9 7.10 4.30 -0.50
CA LEU A 9 7.27 4.62 -1.90
C LEU A 9 7.41 6.14 -2.13
N HIS A 10 6.72 6.94 -1.31
CA HIS A 10 6.75 8.41 -1.35
C HIS A 10 6.67 8.97 -2.76
N ILE A 11 5.67 8.54 -3.53
CA ILE A 11 5.46 9.04 -4.90
C ILE A 11 5.11 10.52 -4.85
N ARG A 12 5.80 11.31 -5.66
CA ARG A 12 5.66 12.77 -5.77
C ARG A 12 5.26 13.17 -7.17
N ASP A 13 4.46 14.21 -7.28
CA ASP A 13 4.04 14.81 -8.55
C ASP A 13 5.05 15.84 -9.10
N HIS A 14 6.00 16.26 -8.25
CA HIS A 14 7.06 17.18 -8.63
C HIS A 14 8.39 16.82 -7.94
N LEU A 15 9.48 17.13 -8.61
CA LEU A 15 10.83 17.02 -8.05
C LEU A 15 11.07 18.20 -7.10
N GLY A 16 10.86 18.01 -5.78
CA GLY A 16 11.28 18.96 -4.75
C GLY A 16 12.79 18.92 -4.51
N LEU A 17 13.29 19.77 -3.60
CA LEU A 17 14.72 19.87 -3.26
C LEU A 17 15.38 18.52 -2.92
N PHE A 18 14.65 17.56 -2.38
CA PHE A 18 15.12 16.21 -2.12
C PHE A 18 14.89 15.25 -3.30
N GLY A 19 13.94 15.54 -4.19
CA GLY A 19 13.65 14.76 -5.40
C GLY A 19 14.75 14.85 -6.47
N GLU A 20 15.63 15.84 -6.40
CA GLU A 20 16.84 15.90 -7.22
C GLU A 20 17.85 14.79 -6.87
N LEU A 21 17.78 14.23 -5.66
CA LEU A 21 18.67 13.17 -5.18
C LEU A 21 18.08 11.77 -5.34
N VAL A 22 16.75 11.62 -5.23
CA VAL A 22 16.05 10.33 -5.32
C VAL A 22 14.76 10.51 -6.11
N ASP A 23 14.69 9.91 -7.28
CA ASP A 23 13.45 9.78 -8.06
C ASP A 23 12.70 8.52 -7.59
N SER A 24 11.72 8.71 -6.71
CA SER A 24 10.91 7.61 -6.16
C SER A 24 10.10 6.90 -7.25
N SER A 25 9.61 7.63 -8.25
CA SER A 25 8.88 7.07 -9.38
C SER A 25 9.75 6.15 -10.24
N GLU A 26 10.97 6.59 -10.54
CA GLU A 26 11.92 5.77 -11.30
C GLU A 26 12.40 4.56 -10.48
N THR A 27 12.53 4.72 -9.16
CA THR A 27 12.87 3.63 -8.26
C THR A 27 11.76 2.57 -8.24
N LEU A 28 10.50 3.00 -8.14
CA LEU A 28 9.37 2.08 -8.18
C LEU A 28 9.27 1.35 -9.52
N LYS A 29 9.46 2.03 -10.64
CA LYS A 29 9.48 1.39 -11.97
C LYS A 29 10.52 0.28 -12.06
N LYS A 30 11.74 0.52 -11.56
CA LYS A 30 12.81 -0.50 -11.51
C LYS A 30 12.45 -1.65 -10.57
N THR A 31 11.83 -1.37 -9.44
CA THR A 31 11.35 -2.38 -8.50
C THR A 31 10.30 -3.28 -9.15
N ILE A 32 9.34 -2.71 -9.89
CA ILE A 32 8.33 -3.47 -10.62
C ILE A 32 8.96 -4.34 -11.71
N GLN A 33 9.89 -3.80 -12.49
CA GLN A 33 10.62 -4.58 -13.50
C GLN A 33 11.35 -5.77 -12.86
N LEU A 34 11.98 -5.56 -11.69
CA LEU A 34 12.61 -6.64 -10.93
C LEU A 34 11.58 -7.69 -10.49
N LEU A 35 10.47 -7.26 -9.87
CA LEU A 35 9.41 -8.18 -9.41
C LEU A 35 8.85 -9.02 -10.56
N ASN A 36 8.56 -8.39 -11.70
CA ASN A 36 8.06 -9.09 -12.89
C ASN A 36 9.09 -10.07 -13.49
N SER A 37 10.39 -9.87 -13.26
CA SER A 37 11.47 -10.72 -13.76
C SER A 37 11.82 -11.90 -12.85
N LEU A 38 11.25 -11.96 -11.65
CA LEU A 38 11.54 -13.05 -10.72
C LEU A 38 10.98 -14.38 -11.21
N ASP A 39 11.73 -15.47 -10.98
CA ASP A 39 11.31 -16.84 -11.21
C ASP A 39 11.65 -17.72 -9.97
N PRO A 40 10.67 -18.18 -9.19
CA PRO A 40 9.23 -17.95 -9.36
C PRO A 40 8.83 -16.49 -9.04
N GLN A 41 7.79 -16.00 -9.73
CA GLN A 41 7.18 -14.72 -9.39
C GLN A 41 6.48 -14.78 -8.01
N PRO A 42 6.37 -13.65 -7.31
CA PRO A 42 5.55 -13.57 -6.09
C PRO A 42 4.07 -13.88 -6.39
N ASP A 43 3.40 -14.55 -5.47
CA ASP A 43 1.95 -14.77 -5.51
C ASP A 43 1.18 -13.47 -5.22
N VAL A 44 1.76 -12.58 -4.42
CA VAL A 44 1.19 -11.29 -4.05
C VAL A 44 2.29 -10.30 -3.66
N VAL A 45 2.06 -9.01 -3.93
CA VAL A 45 2.87 -7.89 -3.45
C VAL A 45 2.10 -7.12 -2.38
N LEU A 46 2.67 -6.98 -1.20
CA LEU A 46 2.13 -6.15 -0.13
C LEU A 46 2.75 -4.74 -0.25
N MET A 47 1.90 -3.72 -0.31
CA MET A 47 2.30 -2.31 -0.35
C MET A 47 1.92 -1.69 0.99
N THR A 48 2.90 -1.57 1.90
CA THR A 48 2.65 -1.37 3.34
C THR A 48 2.96 0.05 3.80
N GLY A 49 2.18 1.01 3.31
CA GLY A 49 2.17 2.39 3.80
C GLY A 49 3.14 3.33 3.09
N ASP A 50 2.89 4.62 3.28
CA ASP A 50 3.61 5.76 2.70
C ASP A 50 3.77 5.62 1.19
N LEU A 51 2.62 5.36 0.53
CA LEU A 51 2.58 5.12 -0.90
C LEU A 51 2.80 6.41 -1.67
N THR A 52 2.29 7.52 -1.13
CA THR A 52 2.48 8.89 -1.64
C THR A 52 3.16 9.76 -0.60
N ASP A 53 3.72 10.90 -1.00
CA ASP A 53 4.45 11.79 -0.09
C ASP A 53 3.52 12.77 0.65
N ASP A 54 2.50 13.29 -0.03
CA ASP A 54 1.57 14.29 0.49
C ASP A 54 0.08 13.85 0.42
N GLY A 55 -0.21 12.64 -0.02
CA GLY A 55 -1.57 12.09 -0.11
C GLY A 55 -2.45 12.72 -1.20
N THR A 56 -1.87 13.40 -2.20
CA THR A 56 -2.66 14.11 -3.20
C THR A 56 -3.20 13.18 -4.29
N LYS A 57 -4.32 13.57 -4.90
CA LYS A 57 -4.93 12.85 -6.02
C LYS A 57 -3.97 12.67 -7.19
N GLU A 58 -3.17 13.68 -7.48
CA GLU A 58 -2.16 13.68 -8.54
C GLU A 58 -1.10 12.63 -8.28
N GLN A 59 -0.62 12.53 -7.04
CA GLN A 59 0.37 11.53 -6.63
C GLN A 59 -0.21 10.12 -6.71
N TYR A 60 -1.46 9.91 -6.27
CA TYR A 60 -2.14 8.61 -6.48
C TYR A 60 -2.35 8.27 -7.94
N SER A 61 -2.68 9.24 -8.78
CA SER A 61 -2.82 9.00 -10.22
C SER A 61 -1.50 8.54 -10.84
N GLN A 62 -0.39 9.15 -10.45
CA GLN A 62 0.96 8.76 -10.89
C GLN A 62 1.36 7.38 -10.35
N LEU A 63 1.07 7.11 -9.08
CA LEU A 63 1.28 5.80 -8.48
C LEU A 63 0.53 4.71 -9.26
N LEU A 64 -0.77 4.90 -9.51
CA LEU A 64 -1.60 3.95 -10.25
C LEU A 64 -1.09 3.71 -11.67
N GLU A 65 -0.62 4.75 -12.35
CA GLU A 65 0.00 4.61 -13.68
C GLU A 65 1.24 3.71 -13.61
N ILE A 66 2.13 3.94 -12.63
CA ILE A 66 3.35 3.14 -12.48
C ILE A 66 3.03 1.69 -12.14
N ILE A 67 2.17 1.44 -11.15
CA ILE A 67 1.83 0.08 -10.71
C ILE A 67 0.96 -0.69 -11.71
N SER A 68 0.39 -0.01 -12.71
CA SER A 68 -0.35 -0.68 -13.78
C SER A 68 0.49 -1.69 -14.57
N SER A 69 1.81 -1.55 -14.52
CA SER A 69 2.77 -2.46 -15.15
C SER A 69 3.21 -3.64 -14.27
N LEU A 70 2.70 -3.74 -13.04
CA LEU A 70 2.97 -4.87 -12.15
C LEU A 70 2.08 -6.07 -12.54
N ASP A 71 2.70 -7.19 -12.87
CA ASP A 71 2.00 -8.42 -13.30
C ASP A 71 1.37 -9.16 -12.11
N THR A 72 1.97 -9.03 -10.93
CA THR A 72 1.54 -9.72 -9.70
C THR A 72 0.38 -8.95 -9.03
N PRO A 73 -0.65 -9.65 -8.50
CA PRO A 73 -1.65 -9.01 -7.64
C PRO A 73 -1.02 -8.28 -6.46
N TYR A 74 -1.59 -7.14 -6.08
CA TYR A 74 -1.08 -6.37 -4.95
C TYR A 74 -2.18 -5.99 -3.96
N LEU A 75 -1.79 -5.81 -2.70
CA LEU A 75 -2.63 -5.44 -1.57
C LEU A 75 -2.08 -4.15 -0.93
N PRO A 76 -2.78 -3.02 -1.10
CA PRO A 76 -2.31 -1.74 -0.59
C PRO A 76 -2.78 -1.49 0.84
N LEU A 77 -1.92 -0.88 1.66
CA LEU A 77 -2.25 -0.26 2.94
C LEU A 77 -1.80 1.20 2.91
N PRO A 78 -2.54 2.12 3.54
CA PRO A 78 -2.06 3.49 3.71
C PRO A 78 -1.01 3.57 4.81
N GLY A 79 -0.18 4.61 4.76
CA GLY A 79 0.68 5.07 5.83
C GLY A 79 0.25 6.44 6.35
N ASN A 80 1.08 7.06 7.18
CA ASN A 80 0.76 8.36 7.75
C ASN A 80 0.90 9.53 6.77
N HIS A 81 1.62 9.33 5.65
CA HIS A 81 1.72 10.31 4.55
C HIS A 81 0.53 10.23 3.58
N ASP A 82 -0.23 9.16 3.62
CA ASP A 82 -1.35 8.93 2.72
C ASP A 82 -2.63 9.62 3.24
N ASP A 83 -3.35 10.34 2.36
CA ASP A 83 -4.70 10.81 2.66
C ASP A 83 -5.68 9.64 2.53
N TYR A 84 -6.43 9.37 3.59
CA TYR A 84 -7.35 8.22 3.65
C TYR A 84 -8.43 8.26 2.57
N THR A 85 -8.97 9.46 2.29
CA THR A 85 -10.03 9.62 1.27
C THR A 85 -9.49 9.37 -0.13
N GLU A 86 -8.34 9.94 -0.45
CA GLU A 86 -7.71 9.76 -1.77
C GLU A 86 -7.19 8.34 -1.94
N PHE A 87 -6.69 7.70 -0.87
CA PHE A 87 -6.33 6.29 -0.86
C PHE A 87 -7.53 5.40 -1.20
N LEU A 88 -8.68 5.59 -0.54
CA LEU A 88 -9.89 4.83 -0.83
C LEU A 88 -10.39 5.08 -2.26
N ASN A 89 -10.34 6.32 -2.74
CA ASN A 89 -10.70 6.66 -4.12
C ASN A 89 -9.81 5.92 -5.13
N ALA A 90 -8.51 5.84 -4.86
CA ALA A 90 -7.54 5.19 -5.73
C ALA A 90 -7.68 3.66 -5.76
N PHE A 91 -7.95 3.04 -4.60
CA PHE A 91 -7.89 1.59 -4.44
C PHE A 91 -9.24 0.90 -4.18
N SER A 92 -10.38 1.60 -4.21
CA SER A 92 -11.71 1.04 -3.91
C SER A 92 -12.03 -0.25 -4.68
N SER A 93 -11.55 -0.40 -5.91
CA SER A 93 -11.76 -1.61 -6.72
C SER A 93 -10.87 -2.81 -6.32
N LYS A 94 -9.87 -2.59 -5.47
CA LYS A 94 -8.90 -3.60 -5.02
C LYS A 94 -9.10 -4.02 -3.58
N LEU A 95 -9.81 -3.20 -2.82
CA LEU A 95 -10.08 -3.45 -1.41
C LEU A 95 -11.36 -4.28 -1.24
N PRO A 96 -11.49 -5.08 -0.18
CA PRO A 96 -12.74 -5.72 0.18
C PRO A 96 -13.88 -4.71 0.34
N VAL A 97 -15.11 -5.13 0.01
CA VAL A 97 -16.30 -4.25 -0.02
C VAL A 97 -16.64 -3.69 1.36
N ASP A 98 -16.35 -4.43 2.41
CA ASP A 98 -16.68 -4.06 3.79
C ASP A 98 -15.38 -3.83 4.58
N ILE A 99 -14.89 -2.58 4.57
CA ILE A 99 -13.82 -2.13 5.48
C ILE A 99 -14.50 -1.50 6.69
N PRO A 100 -14.48 -2.13 7.86
CA PRO A 100 -15.09 -1.55 9.05
C PRO A 100 -14.28 -0.38 9.61
N GLY A 101 -14.96 0.67 10.06
CA GLY A 101 -14.36 1.77 10.80
C GLY A 101 -13.70 2.86 9.95
N ASN A 102 -12.81 3.62 10.58
CA ASN A 102 -12.06 4.73 9.98
C ASN A 102 -10.63 4.33 9.57
N HIS A 103 -10.34 3.03 9.51
CA HIS A 103 -9.04 2.47 9.18
C HIS A 103 -9.18 1.47 8.03
N CYS A 104 -8.18 1.41 7.16
CA CYS A 104 -8.16 0.48 6.03
C CYS A 104 -7.63 -0.90 6.45
N SER A 105 -8.25 -1.50 7.48
CA SER A 105 -7.90 -2.87 7.91
C SER A 105 -8.80 -3.89 7.24
N TYR A 106 -8.22 -4.98 6.70
CA TYR A 106 -8.98 -6.00 5.98
C TYR A 106 -8.32 -7.37 6.03
N VAL A 107 -9.08 -8.39 5.64
CA VAL A 107 -8.63 -9.79 5.61
C VAL A 107 -8.81 -10.37 4.22
N ILE A 108 -7.78 -11.08 3.76
CA ILE A 108 -7.75 -11.78 2.48
C ILE A 108 -7.60 -13.28 2.75
N ASN A 109 -8.53 -14.09 2.21
CA ASN A 109 -8.57 -15.54 2.40
C ASN A 109 -8.30 -16.35 1.11
N GLU A 110 -8.02 -15.69 0.00
CA GLU A 110 -7.83 -16.33 -1.32
C GLU A 110 -6.49 -17.06 -1.46
N PHE A 111 -5.55 -16.83 -0.55
CA PHE A 111 -4.24 -17.46 -0.55
C PHE A 111 -4.19 -18.69 0.38
N PRO A 112 -3.17 -19.58 0.24
CA PRO A 112 -2.99 -20.71 1.16
C PRO A 112 -2.81 -20.31 2.64
N VAL A 113 -2.48 -19.07 2.90
CA VAL A 113 -2.43 -18.45 4.21
C VAL A 113 -3.41 -17.29 4.27
N ARG A 114 -3.98 -17.03 5.44
CA ARG A 114 -4.80 -15.86 5.66
C ARG A 114 -3.90 -14.64 5.83
N LEU A 115 -4.17 -13.57 5.08
CA LEU A 115 -3.48 -12.30 5.22
C LEU A 115 -4.40 -11.34 5.98
N ILE A 116 -3.89 -10.76 7.06
CA ILE A 116 -4.58 -9.77 7.87
C ILE A 116 -3.79 -8.45 7.71
N ALA A 117 -4.39 -7.51 7.01
CA ALA A 117 -3.85 -6.17 6.82
C ALA A 117 -4.38 -5.25 7.91
N LEU A 118 -3.50 -4.72 8.75
CA LEU A 118 -3.84 -3.82 9.84
C LEU A 118 -3.32 -2.42 9.53
N ASP A 119 -4.23 -1.50 9.33
CA ASP A 119 -3.90 -0.09 9.19
C ASP A 119 -3.82 0.55 10.57
N THR A 120 -2.60 0.77 11.02
CA THR A 120 -2.29 1.41 12.30
C THR A 120 -1.91 2.87 12.13
N SER A 121 -2.04 3.42 10.93
CA SER A 121 -1.65 4.79 10.63
C SER A 121 -2.55 5.82 11.31
N LEU A 122 -1.94 6.93 11.69
CA LEU A 122 -2.64 8.15 12.11
C LEU A 122 -2.26 9.24 11.11
N PRO A 123 -3.19 9.68 10.24
CA PRO A 123 -2.87 10.65 9.18
C PRO A 123 -2.16 11.90 9.71
N GLY A 124 -1.02 12.24 9.12
CA GLY A 124 -0.21 13.39 9.51
C GLY A 124 0.50 13.28 10.86
N GLN A 125 0.55 12.09 11.46
CA GLN A 125 1.28 11.82 12.70
C GLN A 125 2.29 10.69 12.49
N HIS A 126 3.40 10.73 13.22
CA HIS A 126 4.41 9.66 13.20
C HIS A 126 4.11 8.52 14.19
N ASP A 127 3.03 8.66 14.95
CA ASP A 127 2.59 7.64 15.90
C ASP A 127 1.70 6.60 15.19
N ALA A 128 1.60 5.42 15.78
CA ALA A 128 0.69 4.36 15.35
C ALA A 128 -0.38 4.10 16.42
N LEU A 129 -1.59 3.80 15.98
CA LEU A 129 -2.69 3.41 16.87
C LEU A 129 -3.03 1.94 16.66
N PHE A 130 -2.92 1.14 17.72
CA PHE A 130 -3.46 -0.20 17.74
C PHE A 130 -4.73 -0.18 18.62
N SER A 131 -5.89 -0.13 17.95
CA SER A 131 -7.20 -0.01 18.60
C SER A 131 -7.76 -1.39 19.03
N GLU A 132 -8.83 -1.36 19.85
CA GLU A 132 -9.59 -2.57 20.19
C GLU A 132 -10.15 -3.26 18.92
N GLU A 133 -10.46 -2.51 17.87
CA GLU A 133 -10.94 -3.05 16.59
C GLU A 133 -9.84 -3.86 15.89
N HIS A 134 -8.60 -3.40 15.94
CA HIS A 134 -7.44 -4.16 15.43
C HIS A 134 -7.22 -5.44 16.23
N GLU A 135 -7.35 -5.37 17.57
CA GLU A 135 -7.26 -6.54 18.42
C GLU A 135 -8.35 -7.57 18.07
N LEU A 136 -9.60 -7.13 17.93
CA LEU A 136 -10.71 -7.99 17.55
C LEU A 136 -10.48 -8.62 16.18
N LEU A 137 -10.07 -7.84 15.18
CA LEU A 137 -9.77 -8.35 13.85
C LEU A 137 -8.68 -9.42 13.88
N SER A 138 -7.65 -9.20 14.67
CA SER A 138 -6.54 -10.14 14.90
C SER A 138 -6.99 -11.41 15.61
N LEU A 139 -7.81 -11.30 16.68
CA LEU A 139 -8.22 -12.43 17.52
C LEU A 139 -9.34 -13.28 16.91
N ILE A 140 -10.28 -12.70 16.15
CA ILE A 140 -11.37 -13.46 15.51
C ILE A 140 -10.83 -14.42 14.45
N HIS A 141 -9.62 -14.22 13.97
CA HIS A 141 -9.04 -14.98 12.86
C HIS A 141 -7.94 -15.98 13.30
N ILE A 142 -7.73 -16.15 14.59
CA ILE A 142 -6.94 -17.24 15.15
C ILE A 142 -7.87 -18.44 15.36
#